data_5de1d4737b6a43d1f8f9251ce51a81ff
#
_entry.id   5de1d4737b6a43d1f8f9251ce51a81ff
#
_cell.length_a   1.000
_cell.length_b   1.000
_cell.length_c   1.000
_cell.angle_alpha   90.00
_cell.angle_beta   90.00
_cell.angle_gamma   90.00
#
_symmetry.space_group_name_H-M   'P 1'
#
loop_
_entity.id
_entity.type
_entity.pdbx_description
1 polymer ?
#
loop_
_entity_poly.entity_id
_entity_poly.type
_entity_poly.pdbx_seq_one_letter_code
_entity_poly.pdbx_strand_id
1 'polypeptide(L)'
;FSTSAFYFDNIELVPTPITLELPIVFDSQPATLTPFGSNMSATIGVDPTDPTNAVLCATKLPGADCWAGVTVGSPICLASPIDFASGTTITMDVYSPVAGAPILLKLENCTNATISTEMVVLTTVANAWETLTFNFGTSGCAAPPNLANTYDKLSIFPNFTCTPTACGVPNPGVGSTFSTSAFYFDNIELVPTPI
;
A
#
# COMPACT_ATOMS: atom_id res chain seq x y z
N PHE A 1 -2.84 54.46 37.85
CA PHE A 1 -2.64 53.18 37.13
C PHE A 1 -3.46 53.21 35.86
N SER A 2 -2.77 53.15 34.68
CA SER A 2 -3.45 53.03 33.40
C SER A 2 -3.84 51.54 33.22
N THR A 3 -5.14 51.28 33.12
CA THR A 3 -5.66 49.95 32.78
C THR A 3 -5.62 49.81 31.25
N SER A 4 -4.60 49.11 30.76
CA SER A 4 -4.56 48.72 29.36
C SER A 4 -5.40 47.47 29.19
N ALA A 5 -6.42 47.54 28.34
CA ALA A 5 -7.21 46.36 27.98
C ALA A 5 -6.57 45.69 26.76
N PHE A 6 -6.44 44.36 26.84
CA PHE A 6 -6.01 43.55 25.70
C PHE A 6 -7.25 42.92 25.10
N TYR A 7 -7.35 43.02 23.78
CA TYR A 7 -8.43 42.41 23.01
C TYR A 7 -7.84 41.29 22.16
N PHE A 8 -8.47 40.12 22.19
CA PHE A 8 -8.14 39.00 21.35
C PHE A 8 -9.36 38.67 20.53
N ASP A 9 -9.15 38.39 19.24
CA ASP A 9 -10.21 38.05 18.29
C ASP A 9 -9.73 36.91 17.40
N ASN A 10 -10.65 36.06 16.94
CA ASN A 10 -10.42 34.99 15.98
C ASN A 10 -9.27 34.04 16.33
N ILE A 11 -9.23 33.58 17.58
CA ILE A 11 -8.34 32.48 17.97
C ILE A 11 -8.97 31.19 17.49
N GLU A 12 -8.48 30.67 16.36
CA GLU A 12 -8.92 29.39 15.78
C GLU A 12 -7.87 28.30 16.01
N LEU A 13 -8.34 27.11 16.37
CA LEU A 13 -7.50 25.92 16.32
C LEU A 13 -7.38 25.51 14.84
N VAL A 14 -6.20 25.69 14.26
CA VAL A 14 -5.92 25.16 12.92
C VAL A 14 -5.66 23.65 13.09
N PRO A 15 -6.53 22.78 12.54
CA PRO A 15 -6.29 21.35 12.60
C PRO A 15 -4.97 21.04 11.90
N THR A 16 -4.14 20.19 12.49
CA THR A 16 -2.98 19.63 11.80
C THR A 16 -3.49 18.89 10.55
N PRO A 17 -2.97 19.17 9.36
CA PRO A 17 -3.38 18.43 8.17
C PRO A 17 -3.16 16.93 8.40
N ILE A 18 -4.19 16.13 8.18
CA ILE A 18 -4.06 14.67 8.20
C ILE A 18 -3.28 14.30 6.93
N THR A 19 -2.14 13.66 7.11
CA THR A 19 -1.23 13.27 6.03
C THR A 19 -1.28 11.76 5.84
N LEU A 20 -1.01 11.29 4.61
CA LEU A 20 -0.90 9.87 4.33
C LEU A 20 0.53 9.40 4.62
N GLU A 21 0.67 8.61 5.66
CA GLU A 21 1.94 8.02 6.10
C GLU A 21 1.68 6.67 6.79
N LEU A 22 2.71 5.86 6.98
CA LEU A 22 2.60 4.59 7.70
C LEU A 22 2.41 4.83 9.23
N PRO A 23 1.50 4.09 9.87
CA PRO A 23 0.60 3.09 9.29
C PRO A 23 -0.51 3.73 8.45
N ILE A 24 -0.86 3.11 7.30
CA ILE A 24 -1.97 3.57 6.46
C ILE A 24 -3.24 2.84 6.89
N VAL A 25 -4.24 3.63 7.27
CA VAL A 25 -5.59 3.20 7.62
C VAL A 25 -6.57 4.07 6.85
N PHE A 26 -7.34 3.48 5.94
CA PHE A 26 -8.16 4.24 4.99
C PHE A 26 -9.37 4.94 5.59
N ASP A 27 -9.77 4.60 6.81
CA ASP A 27 -10.85 5.29 7.54
C ASP A 27 -10.48 6.72 7.95
N SER A 28 -9.21 6.97 8.21
CA SER A 28 -8.77 8.18 8.89
C SER A 28 -7.78 9.03 8.09
N GLN A 29 -7.22 8.48 7.02
CA GLN A 29 -6.19 9.16 6.22
C GLN A 29 -6.68 9.44 4.80
N PRO A 30 -6.47 10.68 4.28
CA PRO A 30 -6.81 11.00 2.90
C PRO A 30 -5.83 10.32 1.96
N ALA A 31 -6.28 9.29 1.25
CA ALA A 31 -5.49 8.61 0.24
C ALA A 31 -5.98 8.96 -1.18
N THR A 32 -5.05 9.33 -2.04
CA THR A 32 -5.27 9.36 -3.49
C THR A 32 -4.82 8.04 -4.08
N LEU A 33 -5.72 7.40 -4.81
CA LEU A 33 -5.45 6.15 -5.49
C LEU A 33 -5.19 6.43 -6.95
N THR A 34 -4.03 6.03 -7.45
CA THR A 34 -3.65 6.18 -8.86
C THR A 34 -3.49 4.79 -9.47
N PRO A 35 -4.57 4.20 -10.05
CA PRO A 35 -4.48 2.93 -10.75
C PRO A 35 -3.64 3.10 -12.02
N PHE A 36 -2.89 2.06 -12.38
CA PHE A 36 -2.06 2.02 -13.58
C PHE A 36 -2.12 0.63 -14.23
N GLY A 37 -1.76 0.58 -15.51
CA GLY A 37 -1.96 -0.60 -16.36
C GLY A 37 -3.38 -0.70 -16.89
N SER A 38 -3.56 -1.53 -17.92
CA SER A 38 -4.86 -1.72 -18.57
C SER A 38 -5.83 -2.47 -17.65
N ASN A 39 -7.11 -2.14 -17.72
CA ASN A 39 -8.20 -2.86 -17.02
C ASN A 39 -7.98 -2.96 -15.49
N MET A 40 -7.43 -1.91 -14.88
CA MET A 40 -7.26 -1.75 -13.45
C MET A 40 -8.06 -0.57 -12.94
N SER A 41 -8.76 -0.75 -11.82
CA SER A 41 -9.43 0.34 -11.10
C SER A 41 -9.20 0.21 -9.60
N ALA A 42 -9.22 1.34 -8.90
CA ALA A 42 -9.08 1.39 -7.45
C ALA A 42 -9.94 2.51 -6.88
N THR A 43 -10.58 2.24 -5.76
CA THR A 43 -11.40 3.20 -5.01
C THR A 43 -11.25 2.93 -3.51
N ILE A 44 -11.51 3.93 -2.69
CA ILE A 44 -11.83 3.67 -1.29
C ILE A 44 -13.26 3.13 -1.26
N GLY A 45 -13.42 1.95 -0.73
CA GLY A 45 -14.69 1.21 -0.65
C GLY A 45 -14.95 0.73 0.76
N VAL A 46 -15.99 -0.07 0.90
CA VAL A 46 -16.40 -0.66 2.17
C VAL A 46 -15.79 -2.05 2.30
N ASP A 47 -15.33 -2.39 3.50
CA ASP A 47 -14.85 -3.72 3.83
C ASP A 47 -15.96 -4.77 3.58
N PRO A 48 -15.66 -5.87 2.87
CA PRO A 48 -16.65 -6.91 2.58
C PRO A 48 -17.20 -7.62 3.82
N THR A 49 -16.57 -7.46 4.97
CA THR A 49 -16.95 -8.12 6.24
C THR A 49 -17.41 -7.15 7.33
N ASP A 50 -17.06 -5.86 7.20
CA ASP A 50 -17.47 -4.81 8.14
C ASP A 50 -17.89 -3.53 7.38
N PRO A 51 -19.20 -3.23 7.30
CA PRO A 51 -19.68 -2.06 6.56
C PRO A 51 -19.29 -0.71 7.18
N THR A 52 -18.66 -0.69 8.35
CA THR A 52 -18.21 0.54 9.01
C THR A 52 -16.74 0.84 8.76
N ASN A 53 -15.99 -0.11 8.18
CA ASN A 53 -14.57 0.02 7.86
C ASN A 53 -14.37 0.43 6.39
N ALA A 54 -13.57 1.47 6.14
CA ALA A 54 -13.20 1.90 4.81
C ALA A 54 -11.85 1.27 4.41
N VAL A 55 -11.79 0.71 3.20
CA VAL A 55 -10.62 -0.04 2.72
C VAL A 55 -10.28 0.34 1.29
N LEU A 56 -9.05 0.10 0.86
CA LEU A 56 -8.70 0.14 -0.56
C LEU A 56 -9.33 -1.05 -1.28
N CYS A 57 -10.23 -0.77 -2.23
CA CYS A 57 -10.80 -1.75 -3.15
C CYS A 57 -10.10 -1.64 -4.51
N ALA A 58 -9.38 -2.67 -4.92
CA ALA A 58 -8.63 -2.75 -6.16
C ALA A 58 -9.22 -3.84 -7.06
N THR A 59 -9.73 -3.46 -8.23
CA THR A 59 -10.36 -4.39 -9.18
C THR A 59 -9.48 -4.56 -10.41
N LYS A 60 -9.05 -5.80 -10.65
CA LYS A 60 -8.28 -6.18 -11.82
C LYS A 60 -9.17 -7.02 -12.74
N LEU A 61 -9.54 -6.46 -13.90
CA LEU A 61 -10.46 -7.09 -14.85
C LEU A 61 -9.74 -8.06 -15.80
N PRO A 62 -10.46 -8.97 -16.46
CA PRO A 62 -9.87 -9.81 -17.51
C PRO A 62 -9.17 -9.01 -18.58
N GLY A 63 -7.99 -9.46 -19.01
CA GLY A 63 -7.14 -8.76 -19.96
C GLY A 63 -6.34 -7.61 -19.37
N ALA A 64 -6.31 -7.45 -18.05
CA ALA A 64 -5.42 -6.50 -17.39
C ALA A 64 -3.95 -6.88 -17.64
N ASP A 65 -3.10 -5.86 -17.69
CA ASP A 65 -1.66 -6.09 -17.73
C ASP A 65 -1.22 -6.91 -16.50
N CYS A 66 -0.28 -7.81 -16.69
CA CYS A 66 0.24 -8.64 -15.59
C CYS A 66 0.80 -7.80 -14.42
N TRP A 67 1.29 -6.59 -14.73
CA TRP A 67 1.83 -5.59 -13.80
C TRP A 67 0.83 -4.48 -13.41
N ALA A 68 -0.43 -4.59 -13.79
CA ALA A 68 -1.42 -3.58 -13.41
C ALA A 68 -1.58 -3.52 -11.90
N GLY A 69 -1.64 -2.31 -11.35
CA GLY A 69 -1.66 -2.06 -9.92
C GLY A 69 -2.18 -0.68 -9.55
N VAL A 70 -1.96 -0.27 -8.31
CA VAL A 70 -2.38 1.02 -7.77
C VAL A 70 -1.27 1.63 -6.93
N THR A 71 -0.96 2.91 -7.18
CA THR A 71 -0.15 3.73 -6.27
C THR A 71 -1.06 4.36 -5.22
N VAL A 72 -0.63 4.28 -3.96
CA VAL A 72 -1.32 4.87 -2.81
C VAL A 72 -0.49 6.06 -2.33
N GLY A 73 -1.07 7.26 -2.35
CA GLY A 73 -0.32 8.47 -2.04
C GLY A 73 -1.21 9.67 -1.66
N SER A 74 -0.57 10.84 -1.53
CA SER A 74 -1.28 12.11 -1.33
C SER A 74 -0.47 13.25 -1.96
N PRO A 75 -0.62 13.57 -3.25
CA PRO A 75 -1.40 12.85 -4.29
C PRO A 75 -0.73 11.58 -4.84
N ILE A 76 0.58 11.40 -4.72
CA ILE A 76 1.34 10.25 -5.25
C ILE A 76 2.32 9.70 -4.22
N CYS A 77 2.92 10.56 -3.41
CA CYS A 77 3.93 10.24 -2.42
C CYS A 77 3.29 10.08 -1.04
N LEU A 78 3.97 9.37 -0.15
CA LEU A 78 3.71 9.43 1.28
C LEU A 78 4.21 10.79 1.82
N ALA A 79 3.60 11.26 2.89
CA ALA A 79 4.00 12.51 3.54
C ALA A 79 5.36 12.40 4.23
N SER A 80 5.68 11.20 4.72
CA SER A 80 6.95 10.88 5.37
C SER A 80 7.60 9.69 4.69
N PRO A 81 8.93 9.65 4.54
CA PRO A 81 9.63 8.48 4.08
C PRO A 81 9.44 7.28 5.01
N ILE A 82 9.49 6.09 4.45
CA ILE A 82 9.49 4.83 5.20
C ILE A 82 10.83 4.71 5.94
N ASP A 83 10.78 4.61 7.26
CA ASP A 83 11.97 4.50 8.11
C ASP A 83 12.49 3.06 8.19
N PHE A 84 13.18 2.62 7.16
CA PHE A 84 13.82 1.31 7.13
C PHE A 84 14.95 1.11 8.18
N ALA A 85 15.39 2.16 8.84
CA ALA A 85 16.33 2.02 9.96
C ALA A 85 15.66 1.46 11.21
N SER A 86 14.35 1.69 11.38
CA SER A 86 13.55 1.12 12.48
C SER A 86 13.08 -0.30 12.21
N GLY A 87 12.95 -0.71 10.95
CA GLY A 87 12.51 -2.06 10.57
C GLY A 87 12.41 -2.24 9.06
N THR A 88 12.57 -3.48 8.58
CA THR A 88 12.52 -3.80 7.14
C THR A 88 11.33 -4.65 6.75
N THR A 89 10.39 -4.84 7.67
CA THR A 89 9.19 -5.66 7.43
C THR A 89 7.97 -4.75 7.36
N ILE A 90 7.17 -4.90 6.31
CA ILE A 90 5.85 -4.26 6.20
C ILE A 90 4.80 -5.36 6.28
N THR A 91 3.76 -5.13 7.09
CA THR A 91 2.54 -5.94 7.10
C THR A 91 1.42 -5.21 6.38
N MET A 92 0.50 -5.96 5.82
CA MET A 92 -0.68 -5.43 5.14
C MET A 92 -1.81 -6.44 5.25
N ASP A 93 -2.98 -6.00 5.68
CA ASP A 93 -4.18 -6.83 5.64
C ASP A 93 -4.71 -6.91 4.21
N VAL A 94 -5.01 -8.12 3.78
CA VAL A 94 -5.45 -8.43 2.43
C VAL A 94 -6.66 -9.34 2.46
N TYR A 95 -7.72 -8.95 1.74
CA TYR A 95 -8.83 -9.82 1.43
C TYR A 95 -8.76 -10.17 -0.06
N SER A 96 -8.49 -11.42 -0.36
CA SER A 96 -8.33 -11.92 -1.72
C SER A 96 -9.52 -12.79 -2.13
N PRO A 97 -10.00 -12.69 -3.37
CA PRO A 97 -11.05 -13.60 -3.88
C PRO A 97 -10.55 -15.04 -4.04
N VAL A 98 -9.24 -15.28 -4.01
CA VAL A 98 -8.62 -16.60 -4.17
C VAL A 98 -7.41 -16.77 -3.29
N ALA A 99 -7.15 -18.00 -2.86
CA ALA A 99 -5.88 -18.38 -2.27
C ALA A 99 -4.79 -18.53 -3.37
N GLY A 100 -3.54 -18.25 -3.01
CA GLY A 100 -2.40 -18.35 -3.92
C GLY A 100 -2.25 -17.16 -4.88
N ALA A 101 -3.03 -16.08 -4.72
CA ALA A 101 -2.84 -14.88 -5.52
C ALA A 101 -1.53 -14.17 -5.12
N PRO A 102 -0.63 -13.87 -6.07
CA PRO A 102 0.58 -13.11 -5.76
C PRO A 102 0.23 -11.63 -5.58
N ILE A 103 0.59 -11.09 -4.42
CA ILE A 103 0.50 -9.67 -4.12
C ILE A 103 1.93 -9.11 -4.12
N LEU A 104 2.23 -8.20 -5.05
CA LEU A 104 3.51 -7.51 -5.06
C LEU A 104 3.34 -6.15 -4.39
N LEU A 105 4.21 -5.86 -3.43
CA LEU A 105 4.38 -4.55 -2.82
C LEU A 105 5.68 -3.95 -3.32
N LYS A 106 5.60 -2.77 -3.94
CA LYS A 106 6.74 -2.01 -4.44
C LYS A 106 6.86 -0.70 -3.70
N LEU A 107 8.08 -0.41 -3.26
CA LEU A 107 8.44 0.84 -2.62
C LEU A 107 9.48 1.55 -3.48
N GLU A 108 9.25 2.84 -3.73
CA GLU A 108 10.07 3.64 -4.63
C GLU A 108 10.41 5.00 -4.00
N ASN A 109 11.45 5.62 -4.51
CA ASN A 109 11.62 7.06 -4.33
C ASN A 109 10.67 7.80 -5.28
N CYS A 110 9.88 8.72 -4.73
CA CYS A 110 8.82 9.42 -5.46
C CYS A 110 9.33 10.25 -6.63
N THR A 111 10.56 10.74 -6.55
CA THR A 111 11.20 11.59 -7.58
C THR A 111 12.19 10.83 -8.45
N ASN A 112 12.58 9.61 -8.07
CA ASN A 112 13.52 8.78 -8.80
C ASN A 112 13.14 7.31 -8.77
N ALA A 113 12.36 6.86 -9.73
CA ALA A 113 11.87 5.49 -9.83
C ALA A 113 12.96 4.41 -10.01
N THR A 114 14.23 4.79 -10.27
CA THR A 114 15.34 3.83 -10.28
C THR A 114 15.75 3.37 -8.89
N ILE A 115 15.33 4.11 -7.85
CA ILE A 115 15.47 3.73 -6.45
C ILE A 115 14.19 3.01 -6.06
N SER A 116 14.22 1.69 -6.02
CA SER A 116 13.06 0.87 -5.67
C SER A 116 13.45 -0.44 -5.01
N THR A 117 12.52 -1.01 -4.27
CA THR A 117 12.57 -2.38 -3.76
C THR A 117 11.20 -3.02 -3.88
N GLU A 118 11.15 -4.33 -4.06
CA GLU A 118 9.93 -5.08 -4.34
C GLU A 118 9.90 -6.41 -3.59
N MET A 119 8.72 -6.79 -3.12
CA MET A 119 8.49 -8.08 -2.48
C MET A 119 7.14 -8.65 -2.95
N VAL A 120 7.11 -9.96 -3.24
CA VAL A 120 5.86 -10.69 -3.53
C VAL A 120 5.56 -11.65 -2.39
N VAL A 121 4.29 -11.69 -1.97
CA VAL A 121 3.76 -12.65 -1.01
C VAL A 121 2.47 -13.24 -1.61
N LEU A 122 2.28 -14.56 -1.44
CA LEU A 122 1.07 -15.25 -1.88
C LEU A 122 -0.01 -15.19 -0.79
N THR A 123 -1.25 -14.94 -1.19
CA THR A 123 -2.39 -15.13 -0.29
C THR A 123 -2.55 -16.60 0.06
N THR A 124 -3.02 -16.91 1.26
CA THR A 124 -3.19 -18.29 1.74
C THR A 124 -4.64 -18.70 1.85
N VAL A 125 -5.55 -17.72 1.96
CA VAL A 125 -6.99 -17.93 2.07
C VAL A 125 -7.74 -17.19 0.95
N ALA A 126 -8.98 -17.62 0.70
CA ALA A 126 -9.89 -16.98 -0.23
C ALA A 126 -11.11 -16.44 0.52
N ASN A 127 -11.60 -15.26 0.13
CA ASN A 127 -12.78 -14.62 0.70
C ASN A 127 -12.71 -14.46 2.23
N ALA A 128 -11.54 -14.15 2.73
CA ALA A 128 -11.28 -13.84 4.13
C ALA A 128 -10.08 -12.88 4.25
N TRP A 129 -10.05 -12.10 5.31
CA TRP A 129 -8.91 -11.28 5.65
C TRP A 129 -7.75 -12.13 6.18
N GLU A 130 -6.55 -11.77 5.76
CA GLU A 130 -5.28 -12.28 6.29
C GLU A 130 -4.23 -11.17 6.30
N THR A 131 -3.32 -11.21 7.25
CA THR A 131 -2.19 -10.28 7.29
C THR A 131 -1.01 -10.87 6.52
N LEU A 132 -0.62 -10.26 5.41
CA LEU A 132 0.58 -10.62 4.66
C LEU A 132 1.80 -9.90 5.22
N THR A 133 2.94 -10.58 5.24
CA THR A 133 4.22 -10.06 5.75
C THR A 133 5.23 -9.94 4.62
N PHE A 134 5.63 -8.72 4.30
CA PHE A 134 6.60 -8.37 3.27
C PHE A 134 7.95 -8.05 3.92
N ASN A 135 8.87 -9.01 3.94
CA ASN A 135 10.19 -8.85 4.55
C ASN A 135 11.21 -8.33 3.53
N PHE A 136 11.37 -7.04 3.46
CA PHE A 136 12.35 -6.37 2.58
C PHE A 136 13.81 -6.52 3.05
N GLY A 137 14.05 -7.00 4.26
CA GLY A 137 15.40 -7.28 4.78
C GLY A 137 16.06 -8.51 4.16
N THR A 138 15.31 -9.32 3.40
CA THR A 138 15.79 -10.49 2.66
C THR A 138 15.82 -10.21 1.16
N SER A 139 16.67 -10.94 0.42
CA SER A 139 16.64 -10.88 -1.04
C SER A 139 15.33 -11.47 -1.55
N GLY A 140 14.48 -10.62 -2.10
CA GLY A 140 13.19 -10.97 -2.70
C GLY A 140 13.20 -10.74 -4.21
N CYS A 141 12.22 -10.00 -4.70
CA CYS A 141 12.13 -9.59 -6.11
C CYS A 141 13.20 -8.59 -6.51
N ALA A 142 13.66 -7.81 -5.55
CA ALA A 142 14.74 -6.83 -5.71
C ALA A 142 15.75 -6.96 -4.55
N ALA A 143 16.83 -6.20 -4.65
CA ALA A 143 17.76 -6.06 -3.54
C ALA A 143 17.06 -5.43 -2.32
N PRO A 144 17.50 -5.76 -1.09
CA PRO A 144 17.03 -5.06 0.11
C PRO A 144 17.19 -3.54 -0.03
N PRO A 145 16.36 -2.74 0.67
CA PRO A 145 16.44 -1.29 0.60
C PRO A 145 17.83 -0.79 1.04
N ASN A 146 18.40 0.11 0.28
CA ASN A 146 19.59 0.82 0.67
C ASN A 146 19.20 1.95 1.63
N LEU A 147 19.61 1.86 2.88
CA LEU A 147 19.26 2.82 3.95
C LEU A 147 19.77 4.26 3.69
N ALA A 148 20.67 4.45 2.72
CA ALA A 148 21.08 5.79 2.28
C ALA A 148 20.07 6.44 1.32
N ASN A 149 19.09 5.68 0.83
CA ASN A 149 18.05 6.16 -0.07
C ASN A 149 16.75 6.45 0.67
N THR A 150 15.92 7.28 0.04
CA THR A 150 14.56 7.58 0.50
C THR A 150 13.56 6.74 -0.27
N TYR A 151 12.59 6.18 0.44
CA TYR A 151 11.44 5.45 -0.10
C TYR A 151 10.18 6.08 0.44
N ASP A 152 9.47 6.80 -0.40
CA ASP A 152 8.30 7.61 -0.04
C ASP A 152 7.13 7.45 -1.03
N LYS A 153 7.14 6.35 -1.80
CA LYS A 153 6.06 5.97 -2.70
C LYS A 153 5.78 4.48 -2.57
N LEU A 154 4.50 4.14 -2.46
CA LEU A 154 4.01 2.77 -2.27
C LEU A 154 3.05 2.40 -3.40
N SER A 155 3.29 1.24 -4.03
CA SER A 155 2.41 0.69 -5.05
C SER A 155 2.09 -0.78 -4.76
N ILE A 156 0.82 -1.14 -4.91
CA ILE A 156 0.30 -2.50 -4.69
C ILE A 156 -0.11 -3.08 -6.05
N PHE A 157 0.30 -4.30 -6.33
CA PHE A 157 -0.01 -5.03 -7.55
C PHE A 157 -0.78 -6.30 -7.19
N PRO A 158 -2.13 -6.26 -7.18
CA PRO A 158 -2.94 -7.42 -6.93
C PRO A 158 -2.79 -8.42 -8.07
N ASN A 159 -2.72 -9.71 -7.75
CA ASN A 159 -2.56 -10.80 -8.73
C ASN A 159 -1.47 -10.49 -9.77
N PHE A 160 -0.25 -10.25 -9.27
CA PHE A 160 0.92 -9.98 -10.12
C PHE A 160 1.36 -11.26 -10.84
N THR A 161 1.17 -11.33 -12.16
CA THR A 161 1.37 -12.57 -12.94
C THR A 161 2.43 -12.44 -14.03
N CYS A 162 3.25 -11.38 -14.02
CA CYS A 162 4.33 -11.21 -15.00
C CYS A 162 5.38 -12.33 -14.91
N THR A 163 5.84 -12.78 -16.08
CA THR A 163 6.93 -13.74 -16.20
C THR A 163 8.12 -13.14 -16.93
N PRO A 164 9.38 -13.50 -16.58
CA PRO A 164 9.70 -14.37 -15.46
C PRO A 164 9.32 -13.70 -14.14
N THR A 165 8.83 -14.50 -13.18
CA THR A 165 8.56 -13.99 -11.84
C THR A 165 9.89 -13.51 -11.25
N ALA A 166 10.09 -12.21 -11.16
CA ALA A 166 11.34 -11.62 -10.67
C ALA A 166 11.71 -12.09 -9.24
N CYS A 167 10.77 -12.77 -8.56
CA CYS A 167 10.86 -13.11 -7.15
C CYS A 167 10.98 -14.60 -6.86
N GLY A 168 11.13 -15.46 -7.86
CA GLY A 168 11.18 -16.90 -7.65
C GLY A 168 9.90 -17.52 -7.09
N VAL A 169 8.86 -16.74 -6.90
CA VAL A 169 7.54 -17.22 -6.47
C VAL A 169 6.92 -17.93 -7.67
N PRO A 170 6.56 -19.21 -7.56
CA PRO A 170 5.87 -19.88 -8.64
C PRO A 170 4.63 -19.10 -9.02
N ASN A 171 4.48 -18.72 -10.29
CA ASN A 171 3.20 -18.26 -10.77
C ASN A 171 2.24 -19.47 -10.65
N PRO A 172 1.23 -19.45 -9.77
CA PRO A 172 0.39 -20.62 -9.52
C PRO A 172 -0.50 -20.97 -10.72
N GLY A 173 -0.25 -20.36 -11.88
CA GLY A 173 -1.07 -20.56 -13.07
C GLY A 173 -2.50 -20.01 -12.90
N VAL A 174 -2.69 -19.18 -11.87
CA VAL A 174 -3.93 -18.44 -11.67
C VAL A 174 -3.94 -17.38 -12.77
N GLY A 175 -4.20 -17.83 -13.98
CA GLY A 175 -4.22 -17.00 -15.16
C GLY A 175 -5.21 -15.87 -14.99
N SER A 176 -5.10 -14.87 -15.84
CA SER A 176 -6.00 -13.71 -15.99
C SER A 176 -7.50 -14.04 -16.23
N THR A 177 -7.93 -15.23 -15.85
CA THR A 177 -9.30 -15.73 -16.03
C THR A 177 -10.22 -15.38 -14.87
N PHE A 178 -9.78 -14.54 -13.92
CA PHE A 178 -10.71 -14.05 -12.91
C PHE A 178 -11.72 -13.11 -13.56
N SER A 179 -12.96 -13.57 -13.60
CA SER A 179 -14.08 -12.68 -13.84
C SER A 179 -14.20 -11.73 -12.67
N THR A 180 -13.95 -10.42 -12.89
CA THR A 180 -14.21 -9.32 -11.95
C THR A 180 -13.92 -9.66 -10.49
N SER A 181 -12.66 -9.67 -10.11
CA SER A 181 -12.29 -9.94 -8.72
C SER A 181 -11.71 -8.70 -8.08
N ALA A 182 -12.37 -8.23 -7.05
CA ALA A 182 -11.87 -7.18 -6.20
C ALA A 182 -10.96 -7.79 -5.13
N PHE A 183 -9.81 -7.16 -4.95
CA PHE A 183 -8.93 -7.32 -3.80
C PHE A 183 -9.15 -6.14 -2.87
N TYR A 184 -9.10 -6.38 -1.57
CA TYR A 184 -9.21 -5.30 -0.59
C TYR A 184 -7.94 -5.29 0.26
N PHE A 185 -7.52 -4.08 0.62
CA PHE A 185 -6.28 -3.85 1.36
C PHE A 185 -6.53 -2.83 2.47
N ASP A 186 -5.91 -3.07 3.62
CA ASP A 186 -5.97 -2.19 4.77
C ASP A 186 -4.76 -2.38 5.69
N ASN A 187 -4.61 -1.55 6.72
CA ASN A 187 -3.65 -1.68 7.80
C ASN A 187 -2.21 -1.94 7.29
N ILE A 188 -1.70 -1.03 6.46
CA ILE A 188 -0.33 -1.14 5.95
C ILE A 188 0.62 -0.55 6.99
N GLU A 189 1.48 -1.38 7.58
CA GLU A 189 2.31 -0.99 8.73
C GLU A 189 3.77 -1.37 8.54
N LEU A 190 4.69 -0.50 8.95
CA LEU A 190 6.09 -0.86 9.16
C LEU A 190 6.23 -1.49 10.54
N VAL A 191 6.76 -2.71 10.59
CA VAL A 191 7.00 -3.44 11.84
C VAL A 191 8.40 -3.09 12.34
N PRO A 192 8.53 -2.43 13.49
CA PRO A 192 9.84 -2.13 14.06
C PRO A 192 10.59 -3.41 14.45
N THR A 193 11.90 -3.41 14.24
CA THR A 193 12.77 -4.48 14.75
C THR A 193 12.87 -4.36 16.27
N PRO A 194 12.63 -5.42 17.05
CA PRO A 194 12.84 -5.38 18.50
C PRO A 194 14.28 -4.99 18.83
N ILE A 195 14.44 -4.06 19.79
CA ILE A 195 15.72 -3.60 20.31
C ILE A 195 16.29 -4.66 21.28
#